data_b85bd9dc4a05f7879c71fdf06ffd3297
#
_entry.id   b85bd9dc4a05f7879c71fdf06ffd3297
#
_cell.length_a   1.000
_cell.length_b   1.000
_cell.length_c   1.000
_cell.angle_alpha   90.00
_cell.angle_beta   90.00
_cell.angle_gamma   90.00
#
_symmetry.space_group_name_H-M   'P 1'
#
loop_
_entity.id
_entity.type
_entity.pdbx_description
1 polymer ?
#
loop_
_entity_poly.entity_id
_entity_poly.type
_entity_poly.pdbx_seq_one_letter_code
_entity_poly.pdbx_strand_id
1 'polypeptide(L)'
;MKKKYFLIFLFFWSINIISAQNQFVAEIRIFTGNFAPSGWAFCNGQLLLISQNTALFSLLGTTYGGDGRTTFALPDLSERVVIAPGQGPGLSYRDLGEMSGESNVTLQAENLPPHNHVANIMVSSGVGTTSTATSVNSLAAPVQNFNGVDRIMLPYNEVTGNITTSSSSFSTGVAGASNPLNIDQPYLVCNYIIALQGIFPPRQ
;
A
#
# COMPACT_ATOMS: atom_id res chain seq x y z
N MET A 1 61.86 -39.54 13.97
CA MET A 1 61.65 -38.24 13.26
C MET A 1 60.63 -38.36 12.12
N LYS A 2 60.65 -39.35 11.25
CA LYS A 2 59.71 -39.49 10.10
C LYS A 2 58.22 -39.50 10.46
N LYS A 3 57.77 -40.05 11.61
CA LYS A 3 56.40 -40.09 12.07
C LYS A 3 55.83 -38.70 12.42
N LYS A 4 56.66 -37.77 12.94
CA LYS A 4 56.22 -36.41 13.26
C LYS A 4 55.92 -35.58 12.00
N TYR A 5 56.71 -35.72 10.98
CA TYR A 5 56.49 -35.02 9.70
C TYR A 5 55.26 -35.60 8.94
N PHE A 6 54.98 -36.89 9.08
CA PHE A 6 53.76 -37.50 8.51
C PHE A 6 52.48 -36.95 9.15
N LEU A 7 52.44 -36.76 10.47
CA LEU A 7 51.33 -36.18 11.18
C LEU A 7 51.12 -34.71 10.82
N ILE A 8 52.20 -33.93 10.65
CA ILE A 8 52.13 -32.53 10.23
C ILE A 8 51.59 -32.46 8.81
N PHE A 9 52.04 -33.32 7.87
CA PHE A 9 51.56 -33.38 6.50
C PHE A 9 50.06 -33.77 6.46
N LEU A 10 49.59 -34.69 7.26
CA LEU A 10 48.19 -35.07 7.38
C LEU A 10 47.33 -33.94 7.92
N PHE A 11 47.82 -33.16 8.88
CA PHE A 11 47.16 -31.98 9.42
C PHE A 11 47.02 -30.84 8.37
N PHE A 12 48.07 -30.58 7.59
CA PHE A 12 48.00 -29.64 6.50
C PHE A 12 47.10 -30.09 5.32
N TRP A 13 46.98 -31.40 5.09
CA TRP A 13 46.08 -31.97 4.08
C TRP A 13 44.59 -31.82 4.47
N SER A 14 44.26 -31.86 5.76
CA SER A 14 42.88 -31.74 6.25
C SER A 14 42.33 -30.31 6.24
N ILE A 15 43.18 -29.30 6.09
CA ILE A 15 42.76 -27.86 6.15
C ILE A 15 42.08 -27.40 4.83
N ASN A 16 42.20 -28.13 3.72
CA ASN A 16 41.68 -27.70 2.41
C ASN A 16 40.23 -28.05 2.10
N ILE A 17 39.44 -28.58 3.04
CA ILE A 17 38.05 -28.98 2.81
C ILE A 17 37.05 -28.05 3.52
N ILE A 18 37.41 -26.77 3.70
CA ILE A 18 36.41 -25.77 4.08
C ILE A 18 35.86 -25.17 2.80
N SER A 19 34.97 -25.90 2.12
CA SER A 19 34.09 -25.29 1.13
C SER A 19 33.14 -24.36 1.87
N ALA A 20 33.46 -23.06 1.88
CA ALA A 20 32.49 -22.05 2.22
C ALA A 20 31.23 -22.31 1.37
N GLN A 21 30.06 -22.27 2.01
CA GLN A 21 28.79 -22.54 1.36
C GLN A 21 28.67 -21.71 0.07
N ASN A 22 28.81 -22.40 -1.08
CA ASN A 22 28.62 -21.77 -2.36
C ASN A 22 27.14 -21.48 -2.54
N GLN A 23 26.80 -20.23 -2.85
CA GLN A 23 25.43 -19.81 -3.18
C GLN A 23 24.95 -20.52 -4.45
N PHE A 24 23.64 -20.71 -4.56
CA PHE A 24 23.05 -21.08 -5.83
C PHE A 24 22.96 -19.88 -6.77
N VAL A 25 23.14 -20.10 -8.06
CA VAL A 25 22.84 -19.07 -9.07
C VAL A 25 21.37 -18.67 -8.94
N ALA A 26 21.08 -17.36 -9.02
CA ALA A 26 19.76 -16.77 -8.78
C ALA A 26 19.28 -16.77 -7.33
N GLU A 27 20.11 -17.18 -6.36
CA GLU A 27 19.76 -17.04 -4.95
C GLU A 27 19.68 -15.56 -4.54
N ILE A 28 18.59 -15.16 -3.87
CA ILE A 28 18.41 -13.79 -3.36
C ILE A 28 18.64 -13.78 -1.86
N ARG A 29 19.40 -12.79 -1.37
CA ARG A 29 19.66 -12.55 0.04
C ARG A 29 19.43 -11.10 0.43
N ILE A 30 19.06 -10.87 1.68
CA ILE A 30 19.07 -9.52 2.27
C ILE A 30 20.51 -9.17 2.64
N PHE A 31 20.92 -7.96 2.28
CA PHE A 31 22.27 -7.46 2.51
C PHE A 31 22.23 -6.00 2.97
N THR A 32 22.94 -5.68 4.06
CA THR A 32 22.92 -4.33 4.65
C THR A 32 24.01 -3.40 4.12
N GLY A 33 24.92 -3.90 3.27
CA GLY A 33 26.01 -3.09 2.69
C GLY A 33 25.52 -2.18 1.56
N ASN A 34 26.29 -1.15 1.28
CA ASN A 34 26.02 -0.15 0.24
C ASN A 34 26.64 -0.48 -1.13
N PHE A 35 27.29 -1.63 -1.28
CA PHE A 35 27.82 -2.16 -2.54
C PHE A 35 27.52 -3.65 -2.63
N ALA A 36 27.33 -4.16 -3.85
CA ALA A 36 27.14 -5.58 -4.08
C ALA A 36 28.51 -6.30 -4.01
N PRO A 37 28.63 -7.38 -3.20
CA PRO A 37 29.86 -8.18 -3.17
C PRO A 37 30.19 -8.78 -4.54
N SER A 38 31.45 -9.18 -4.75
CA SER A 38 31.87 -9.86 -5.98
C SER A 38 31.02 -11.11 -6.24
N GLY A 39 30.52 -11.28 -7.47
CA GLY A 39 29.61 -12.36 -7.85
C GLY A 39 28.14 -12.15 -7.51
N TRP A 40 27.79 -10.96 -6.99
CA TRP A 40 26.41 -10.56 -6.68
C TRP A 40 26.04 -9.25 -7.37
N ALA A 41 24.75 -9.01 -7.54
CA ALA A 41 24.20 -7.74 -8.02
C ALA A 41 23.01 -7.33 -7.16
N PHE A 42 22.68 -6.04 -7.14
CA PHE A 42 21.45 -5.56 -6.49
C PHE A 42 20.22 -5.94 -7.31
N CYS A 43 19.11 -6.26 -6.60
CA CYS A 43 17.81 -6.52 -7.20
C CYS A 43 17.05 -5.19 -7.40
N ASN A 44 17.49 -4.39 -8.37
CA ASN A 44 16.96 -3.07 -8.69
C ASN A 44 16.49 -2.96 -10.16
N GLY A 45 16.13 -4.09 -10.78
CA GLY A 45 15.62 -4.12 -12.14
C GLY A 45 16.66 -3.89 -13.23
N GLN A 46 17.96 -3.87 -12.92
CA GLN A 46 19.00 -3.60 -13.90
C GLN A 46 19.05 -4.66 -15.02
N LEU A 47 19.38 -4.20 -16.23
CA LEU A 47 19.56 -5.08 -17.39
C LEU A 47 20.97 -5.68 -17.41
N LEU A 48 21.06 -6.98 -17.64
CA LEU A 48 22.32 -7.70 -17.79
C LEU A 48 22.43 -8.30 -19.19
N LEU A 49 23.67 -8.41 -19.70
CA LEU A 49 23.96 -9.08 -20.95
C LEU A 49 23.85 -10.60 -20.78
N ILE A 50 23.10 -11.26 -21.66
CA ILE A 50 22.91 -12.71 -21.66
C ILE A 50 24.28 -13.41 -21.89
N SER A 51 25.10 -12.87 -22.78
CA SER A 51 26.43 -13.44 -23.13
C SER A 51 27.36 -13.56 -21.92
N GLN A 52 27.20 -12.70 -20.91
CA GLN A 52 28.03 -12.71 -19.71
C GLN A 52 27.37 -13.46 -18.52
N ASN A 53 26.07 -13.75 -18.61
CA ASN A 53 25.29 -14.31 -17.51
C ASN A 53 24.36 -15.44 -17.97
N THR A 54 24.84 -16.34 -18.82
CA THR A 54 24.05 -17.40 -19.46
C THR A 54 23.39 -18.34 -18.47
N ALA A 55 24.10 -18.72 -17.39
CA ALA A 55 23.55 -19.59 -16.35
C ALA A 55 22.36 -18.92 -15.60
N LEU A 56 22.52 -17.63 -15.26
CA LEU A 56 21.47 -16.86 -14.61
C LEU A 56 20.26 -16.65 -15.55
N PHE A 57 20.52 -16.33 -16.83
CA PHE A 57 19.46 -16.20 -17.83
C PHE A 57 18.67 -17.50 -18.02
N SER A 58 19.33 -18.67 -17.96
CA SER A 58 18.62 -19.94 -18.08
C SER A 58 17.64 -20.23 -16.94
N LEU A 59 17.78 -19.55 -15.79
CA LEU A 59 16.89 -19.64 -14.64
C LEU A 59 15.81 -18.56 -14.63
N LEU A 60 16.17 -17.32 -14.95
CA LEU A 60 15.27 -16.17 -14.88
C LEU A 60 14.48 -15.94 -16.17
N GLY A 61 15.09 -16.25 -17.33
CA GLY A 61 14.51 -15.91 -18.61
C GLY A 61 14.26 -14.40 -18.72
N THR A 62 13.11 -14.03 -19.26
CA THR A 62 12.60 -12.66 -19.38
C THR A 62 11.49 -12.34 -18.39
N THR A 63 11.35 -13.14 -17.34
CA THR A 63 10.27 -13.01 -16.32
C THR A 63 10.23 -11.61 -15.70
N TYR A 64 11.38 -10.98 -15.53
CA TYR A 64 11.52 -9.65 -14.93
C TYR A 64 11.79 -8.55 -15.96
N GLY A 65 11.86 -8.89 -17.26
CA GLY A 65 12.07 -7.96 -18.37
C GLY A 65 13.31 -8.28 -19.23
N GLY A 66 13.65 -7.33 -20.11
CA GLY A 66 14.71 -7.49 -21.12
C GLY A 66 14.15 -7.95 -22.47
N ASP A 67 15.03 -8.00 -23.49
CA ASP A 67 14.66 -8.37 -24.86
C ASP A 67 14.73 -9.89 -25.13
N GLY A 68 15.33 -10.66 -24.21
CA GLY A 68 15.51 -12.11 -24.35
C GLY A 68 16.46 -12.54 -25.47
N ARG A 69 17.12 -11.61 -26.11
CA ARG A 69 18.10 -11.86 -27.18
C ARG A 69 19.51 -11.43 -26.80
N THR A 70 19.63 -10.21 -26.29
CA THR A 70 20.89 -9.61 -25.85
C THR A 70 20.90 -9.33 -24.37
N THR A 71 19.74 -9.00 -23.80
CA THR A 71 19.59 -8.60 -22.41
C THR A 71 18.42 -9.30 -21.72
N PHE A 72 18.52 -9.38 -20.40
CA PHE A 72 17.43 -9.73 -19.49
C PHE A 72 17.51 -8.84 -18.24
N ALA A 73 16.40 -8.68 -17.52
CA ALA A 73 16.35 -7.88 -16.29
C ALA A 73 16.49 -8.76 -15.05
N LEU A 74 17.09 -8.20 -14.01
CA LEU A 74 17.00 -8.70 -12.65
C LEU A 74 15.65 -8.29 -12.01
N PRO A 75 15.20 -9.03 -10.97
CA PRO A 75 14.05 -8.59 -10.18
C PRO A 75 14.26 -7.17 -9.64
N ASP A 76 13.21 -6.36 -9.64
CA ASP A 76 13.20 -5.08 -8.94
C ASP A 76 12.43 -5.23 -7.62
N LEU A 77 13.19 -5.26 -6.52
CA LEU A 77 12.67 -5.40 -5.16
C LEU A 77 12.75 -4.08 -4.39
N SER A 78 13.02 -2.95 -5.08
CA SER A 78 13.05 -1.63 -4.47
C SER A 78 11.65 -1.28 -3.96
N GLU A 79 11.54 -0.99 -2.67
CA GLU A 79 10.27 -0.64 -2.00
C GLU A 79 9.15 -1.70 -2.12
N ARG A 80 9.53 -2.98 -2.33
CA ARG A 80 8.58 -4.07 -2.53
C ARG A 80 8.73 -5.17 -1.49
N VAL A 81 7.60 -5.73 -1.09
CA VAL A 81 7.53 -6.93 -0.25
C VAL A 81 7.48 -8.16 -1.15
N VAL A 82 8.34 -9.13 -0.86
CA VAL A 82 8.40 -10.39 -1.61
C VAL A 82 7.30 -11.34 -1.14
N ILE A 83 6.51 -11.84 -2.08
CA ILE A 83 5.49 -12.86 -1.85
C ILE A 83 5.75 -14.07 -2.76
N ALA A 84 5.28 -15.25 -2.36
CA ALA A 84 5.41 -16.45 -3.17
C ALA A 84 4.36 -16.47 -4.30
N PRO A 85 4.70 -17.01 -5.49
CA PRO A 85 3.71 -17.23 -6.55
C PRO A 85 2.72 -18.33 -6.19
N GLY A 86 1.57 -18.34 -6.85
CA GLY A 86 0.51 -19.33 -6.65
C GLY A 86 -0.70 -18.74 -5.94
N GLN A 87 -1.56 -19.62 -5.42
CA GLN A 87 -2.81 -19.24 -4.76
C GLN A 87 -2.91 -19.89 -3.39
N GLY A 88 -2.92 -19.08 -2.32
CA GLY A 88 -3.28 -19.54 -0.99
C GLY A 88 -4.81 -19.68 -0.81
N PRO A 89 -5.28 -20.44 0.18
CA PRO A 89 -6.71 -20.59 0.47
C PRO A 89 -7.37 -19.22 0.70
N GLY A 90 -8.38 -18.87 -0.09
CA GLY A 90 -9.11 -17.61 0.00
C GLY A 90 -8.35 -16.37 -0.50
N LEU A 91 -7.17 -16.54 -1.10
CA LEU A 91 -6.37 -15.45 -1.66
C LEU A 91 -6.40 -15.45 -3.20
N SER A 92 -6.03 -14.33 -3.79
CA SER A 92 -5.88 -14.20 -5.24
C SER A 92 -4.65 -14.98 -5.73
N TYR A 93 -4.74 -15.52 -6.96
CA TYR A 93 -3.60 -16.12 -7.65
C TYR A 93 -2.57 -15.04 -8.01
N ARG A 94 -1.29 -15.39 -7.91
CA ARG A 94 -0.15 -14.51 -8.27
C ARG A 94 0.83 -15.25 -9.15
N ASP A 95 1.23 -14.60 -10.23
CA ASP A 95 2.24 -15.12 -11.15
C ASP A 95 3.66 -14.75 -10.71
N LEU A 96 4.63 -15.59 -11.08
CA LEU A 96 6.03 -15.27 -10.85
C LEU A 96 6.42 -14.02 -11.68
N GLY A 97 6.99 -13.02 -11.03
CA GLY A 97 7.36 -11.75 -11.65
C GLY A 97 6.24 -10.70 -11.69
N GLU A 98 5.02 -11.04 -11.22
CA GLU A 98 3.93 -10.08 -11.09
C GLU A 98 4.30 -8.98 -10.09
N MET A 99 4.02 -7.73 -10.46
CA MET A 99 4.20 -6.55 -9.61
C MET A 99 2.85 -5.86 -9.43
N SER A 100 2.50 -5.55 -8.18
CA SER A 100 1.25 -4.89 -7.82
C SER A 100 1.39 -4.18 -6.47
N GLY A 101 0.39 -3.39 -6.12
CA GLY A 101 0.32 -2.64 -4.87
C GLY A 101 0.64 -1.16 -5.05
N GLU A 102 0.21 -0.38 -4.07
CA GLU A 102 0.39 1.08 -4.01
C GLU A 102 0.78 1.46 -2.57
N SER A 103 1.57 2.50 -2.40
CA SER A 103 1.95 3.05 -1.09
C SER A 103 0.95 4.08 -0.56
N ASN A 104 0.09 4.60 -1.45
CA ASN A 104 -0.92 5.59 -1.09
C ASN A 104 -2.28 5.18 -1.65
N VAL A 105 -3.35 5.43 -0.87
CA VAL A 105 -4.72 5.21 -1.31
C VAL A 105 -5.56 6.46 -1.10
N THR A 106 -6.36 6.83 -2.09
CA THR A 106 -7.36 7.89 -1.96
C THR A 106 -8.70 7.24 -1.67
N LEU A 107 -9.27 7.54 -0.50
CA LEU A 107 -10.59 7.03 -0.11
C LEU A 107 -11.66 7.67 -1.00
N GLN A 108 -12.46 6.82 -1.64
CA GLN A 108 -13.67 7.20 -2.36
C GLN A 108 -14.89 7.09 -1.43
N ALA A 109 -15.98 7.77 -1.77
CA ALA A 109 -17.22 7.71 -0.99
C ALA A 109 -17.74 6.27 -0.81
N GLU A 110 -17.54 5.43 -1.81
CA GLU A 110 -17.91 4.01 -1.81
C GLU A 110 -17.07 3.13 -0.88
N ASN A 111 -15.88 3.61 -0.49
CA ASN A 111 -15.01 2.90 0.46
C ASN A 111 -15.37 3.18 1.92
N LEU A 112 -16.28 4.13 2.16
CA LEU A 112 -16.74 4.46 3.50
C LEU A 112 -17.99 3.65 3.86
N PRO A 113 -18.10 3.15 5.11
CA PRO A 113 -19.34 2.55 5.57
C PRO A 113 -20.52 3.52 5.42
N PRO A 114 -21.73 3.04 5.14
CA PRO A 114 -22.92 3.89 5.15
C PRO A 114 -23.03 4.63 6.47
N HIS A 115 -23.10 5.94 6.42
CA HIS A 115 -23.25 6.81 7.60
C HIS A 115 -24.17 7.96 7.29
N ASN A 116 -24.76 8.58 8.34
CA ASN A 116 -25.63 9.76 8.24
C ASN A 116 -25.14 10.83 9.22
N HIS A 117 -25.44 12.07 8.89
CA HIS A 117 -25.22 13.19 9.78
C HIS A 117 -26.58 13.72 10.27
N VAL A 118 -26.72 13.91 11.57
CA VAL A 118 -27.91 14.53 12.14
C VAL A 118 -27.69 16.04 12.11
N ALA A 119 -28.52 16.74 11.35
CA ALA A 119 -28.58 18.20 11.38
C ALA A 119 -29.78 18.65 12.26
N ASN A 120 -29.49 19.41 13.29
CA ASN A 120 -30.50 19.97 14.14
C ASN A 120 -30.78 21.42 13.73
N ILE A 121 -32.06 21.74 13.43
CA ILE A 121 -32.51 23.12 13.25
C ILE A 121 -32.99 23.60 14.60
N MET A 122 -32.32 24.61 15.13
CA MET A 122 -32.78 25.26 16.34
C MET A 122 -33.85 26.30 16.01
N VAL A 123 -35.00 26.18 16.65
CA VAL A 123 -36.07 27.15 16.54
C VAL A 123 -36.26 27.84 17.92
N SER A 124 -36.54 29.14 17.91
CA SER A 124 -36.83 29.89 19.10
C SER A 124 -38.34 29.77 19.44
N SER A 125 -38.66 29.55 20.69
CA SER A 125 -40.05 29.65 21.17
C SER A 125 -40.53 31.10 21.41
N GLY A 126 -39.61 32.07 21.26
CA GLY A 126 -39.93 33.48 21.39
C GLY A 126 -40.60 34.06 20.13
N VAL A 127 -41.28 35.20 20.31
CA VAL A 127 -41.91 35.96 19.23
C VAL A 127 -40.84 36.50 18.29
N GLY A 128 -41.07 36.44 16.96
CA GLY A 128 -40.17 37.00 15.95
C GLY A 128 -40.02 38.51 16.12
N THR A 129 -38.78 38.98 16.18
CA THR A 129 -38.45 40.41 16.32
C THR A 129 -37.90 41.06 15.05
N THR A 130 -37.55 40.25 14.05
CA THR A 130 -36.99 40.72 12.77
C THR A 130 -37.58 39.95 11.60
N SER A 131 -37.73 40.62 10.46
CA SER A 131 -38.16 40.01 9.19
C SER A 131 -36.98 39.49 8.33
N THR A 132 -35.76 39.79 8.72
CA THR A 132 -34.57 39.44 7.97
C THR A 132 -33.78 38.32 8.66
N ALA A 133 -33.54 37.23 7.97
CA ALA A 133 -32.71 36.18 8.45
C ALA A 133 -31.23 36.60 8.44
N THR A 134 -30.52 36.38 9.54
CA THR A 134 -29.08 36.61 9.65
C THR A 134 -28.41 35.35 10.20
N SER A 135 -27.09 35.30 10.16
CA SER A 135 -26.33 34.16 10.69
C SER A 135 -26.48 33.95 12.21
N VAL A 136 -27.03 34.94 12.92
CA VAL A 136 -27.23 34.90 14.40
C VAL A 136 -28.69 34.75 14.81
N ASN A 137 -29.63 34.75 13.84
CA ASN A 137 -31.04 34.63 14.10
C ASN A 137 -31.50 33.17 13.99
N SER A 138 -32.35 32.73 14.87
CA SER A 138 -33.08 31.46 14.76
C SER A 138 -34.47 31.69 14.20
N LEU A 139 -35.09 30.62 13.66
CA LEU A 139 -36.51 30.65 13.30
C LEU A 139 -37.32 30.86 14.57
N ALA A 140 -38.23 31.88 14.55
CA ALA A 140 -39.09 32.21 15.65
C ALA A 140 -40.52 31.77 15.34
N ALA A 141 -41.36 31.66 16.39
CA ALA A 141 -42.78 31.41 16.22
C ALA A 141 -43.44 32.55 15.42
N PRO A 142 -44.15 32.25 14.35
CA PRO A 142 -44.85 33.28 13.60
C PRO A 142 -45.96 33.87 14.45
N VAL A 143 -46.04 35.20 14.51
CA VAL A 143 -47.06 35.94 15.19
C VAL A 143 -47.80 36.83 14.22
N GLN A 144 -49.12 36.83 14.26
CA GLN A 144 -49.97 37.77 13.51
C GLN A 144 -50.64 38.72 14.44
N ASN A 145 -50.41 40.02 14.29
CA ASN A 145 -51.11 41.04 15.01
C ASN A 145 -52.48 41.33 14.35
N PHE A 146 -53.54 41.10 15.05
CA PHE A 146 -54.90 41.39 14.61
C PHE A 146 -55.60 42.28 15.63
N ASN A 147 -55.91 43.49 15.25
CA ASN A 147 -56.55 44.52 16.10
C ASN A 147 -55.79 44.80 17.43
N GLY A 148 -54.46 44.85 17.39
CA GLY A 148 -53.64 45.10 18.58
C GLY A 148 -53.43 43.91 19.50
N VAL A 149 -53.90 42.72 19.11
CA VAL A 149 -53.71 41.51 19.87
C VAL A 149 -52.78 40.58 19.08
N ASP A 150 -51.65 40.24 19.66
CA ASP A 150 -50.70 39.27 19.06
C ASP A 150 -51.26 37.86 19.16
N ARG A 151 -51.52 37.24 18.02
CA ARG A 151 -51.93 35.84 17.94
C ARG A 151 -50.74 35.03 17.49
N ILE A 152 -50.35 34.07 18.34
CA ILE A 152 -49.35 33.08 17.97
C ILE A 152 -50.00 32.18 16.92
N MET A 153 -49.46 32.20 15.71
CA MET A 153 -49.80 31.20 14.70
C MET A 153 -49.02 29.93 15.02
N LEU A 154 -49.73 28.88 15.40
CA LEU A 154 -49.15 27.58 15.61
C LEU A 154 -48.68 27.05 14.22
N PRO A 155 -47.39 26.97 13.95
CA PRO A 155 -46.87 26.59 12.63
C PRO A 155 -46.97 25.09 12.37
N TYR A 156 -47.42 24.33 13.35
CA TYR A 156 -47.50 22.86 13.27
C TYR A 156 -48.96 22.43 13.47
N ASN A 157 -49.38 21.51 12.58
CA ASN A 157 -50.65 20.79 12.71
C ASN A 157 -50.36 19.42 13.31
N GLU A 158 -51.22 18.91 14.19
CA GLU A 158 -51.10 17.53 14.74
C GLU A 158 -51.36 16.44 13.69
N VAL A 159 -51.77 16.80 12.48
CA VAL A 159 -51.97 15.89 11.37
C VAL A 159 -50.61 15.68 10.65
N THR A 160 -50.25 14.42 10.42
CA THR A 160 -49.07 14.06 9.67
C THR A 160 -49.03 14.84 8.35
N GLY A 161 -48.06 15.73 8.21
CA GLY A 161 -47.95 16.61 7.04
C GLY A 161 -47.79 15.79 5.77
N ASN A 162 -48.63 16.06 4.78
CA ASN A 162 -48.55 15.50 3.42
C ASN A 162 -47.87 16.45 2.44
N ILE A 163 -47.24 17.53 2.94
CA ILE A 163 -46.44 18.44 2.16
C ILE A 163 -44.98 18.14 2.48
N THR A 164 -44.29 17.52 1.55
CA THR A 164 -42.84 17.56 1.52
C THR A 164 -42.45 19.02 1.31
N THR A 165 -41.94 19.72 2.34
CA THR A 165 -41.18 20.93 2.11
C THR A 165 -40.20 20.61 1.00
N SER A 166 -40.19 21.39 -0.06
CA SER A 166 -39.18 21.28 -1.11
C SER A 166 -37.86 21.05 -0.41
N SER A 167 -37.15 19.99 -0.77
CA SER A 167 -35.91 19.58 -0.14
C SER A 167 -34.94 20.75 -0.21
N SER A 168 -34.97 21.61 0.77
CA SER A 168 -33.86 22.49 1.07
C SER A 168 -32.77 21.53 1.51
N SER A 169 -31.98 21.08 0.59
CA SER A 169 -30.80 20.27 0.88
C SER A 169 -29.94 21.13 1.81
N PHE A 170 -29.94 20.79 3.06
CA PHE A 170 -28.93 21.31 3.96
C PHE A 170 -27.61 20.69 3.50
N SER A 171 -26.86 21.44 2.75
CA SER A 171 -25.49 21.08 2.44
C SER A 171 -24.70 21.22 3.74
N THR A 172 -24.45 20.11 4.43
CA THR A 172 -23.31 20.05 5.34
C THR A 172 -22.10 20.30 4.46
N GLY A 173 -21.28 21.29 4.81
CA GLY A 173 -20.10 21.60 4.00
C GLY A 173 -19.29 20.34 3.67
N VAL A 174 -18.56 20.39 2.56
CA VAL A 174 -17.72 19.27 2.12
C VAL A 174 -16.75 18.92 3.26
N ALA A 175 -16.89 17.72 3.79
CA ALA A 175 -15.95 17.16 4.75
C ALA A 175 -14.93 16.30 3.98
N GLY A 176 -13.64 16.56 4.19
CA GLY A 176 -12.55 15.87 3.52
C GLY A 176 -12.05 16.60 2.27
N ALA A 177 -10.81 16.31 1.89
CA ALA A 177 -10.11 16.94 0.77
C ALA A 177 -9.64 15.94 -0.28
N SER A 178 -10.05 14.66 -0.19
CA SER A 178 -9.59 13.56 -1.06
C SER A 178 -8.05 13.45 -1.11
N ASN A 179 -7.38 13.82 -0.02
CA ASN A 179 -5.94 13.69 0.08
C ASN A 179 -5.56 12.20 0.15
N PRO A 180 -4.52 11.77 -0.59
CA PRO A 180 -4.01 10.42 -0.47
C PRO A 180 -3.57 10.11 0.95
N LEU A 181 -3.98 8.94 1.46
CA LEU A 181 -3.55 8.38 2.73
C LEU A 181 -2.38 7.45 2.47
N ASN A 182 -1.24 7.70 3.12
CA ASN A 182 -0.11 6.78 3.10
C ASN A 182 -0.47 5.52 3.91
N ILE A 183 -0.26 4.35 3.30
CA ILE A 183 -0.55 3.04 3.91
C ILE A 183 0.72 2.23 4.21
N ASP A 184 1.90 2.84 4.08
CA ASP A 184 3.17 2.18 4.38
C ASP A 184 3.24 1.82 5.87
N GLN A 185 3.63 0.58 6.12
CA GLN A 185 3.94 0.13 7.47
C GLN A 185 5.33 0.66 7.90
N PRO A 186 5.61 0.82 9.20
CA PRO A 186 6.99 1.11 9.64
C PRO A 186 7.97 0.08 9.06
N TYR A 187 9.02 0.53 8.37
CA TYR A 187 9.96 -0.34 7.68
C TYR A 187 11.41 0.07 7.96
N LEU A 188 12.32 -0.88 7.74
CA LEU A 188 13.76 -0.68 7.72
C LEU A 188 14.29 -1.09 6.35
N VAL A 189 14.97 -0.18 5.68
CA VAL A 189 15.50 -0.43 4.34
C VAL A 189 16.77 -1.27 4.41
N CYS A 190 16.78 -2.39 3.70
CA CYS A 190 17.94 -3.22 3.43
C CYS A 190 17.96 -3.55 1.93
N ASN A 191 19.15 -3.79 1.39
CA ASN A 191 19.30 -4.19 0.01
C ASN A 191 18.94 -5.67 -0.18
N TYR A 192 18.36 -6.01 -1.32
CA TYR A 192 18.32 -7.38 -1.83
C TYR A 192 19.41 -7.56 -2.86
N ILE A 193 20.19 -8.64 -2.75
CA ILE A 193 21.21 -9.01 -3.71
C ILE A 193 20.91 -10.38 -4.29
N ILE A 194 21.26 -10.58 -5.57
CA ILE A 194 21.10 -11.82 -6.30
C ILE A 194 22.48 -12.36 -6.72
N ALA A 195 22.69 -13.66 -6.57
CA ALA A 195 23.92 -14.32 -6.98
C ALA A 195 23.98 -14.47 -8.51
N LEU A 196 24.99 -13.87 -9.11
CA LEU A 196 25.30 -13.99 -10.56
C LEU A 196 26.05 -15.28 -10.86
N GLN A 197 26.78 -15.79 -9.87
CA GLN A 197 27.66 -16.97 -9.97
C GLN A 197 27.41 -17.88 -8.77
N GLY A 198 27.59 -19.19 -8.96
CA GLY A 198 27.38 -20.17 -7.91
C GLY A 198 27.13 -21.58 -8.49
N ILE A 199 26.57 -22.44 -7.66
CA ILE A 199 26.15 -23.77 -8.07
C ILE A 199 24.84 -23.66 -8.84
N PHE A 200 24.76 -24.28 -10.03
CA PHE A 200 23.49 -24.37 -10.74
C PHE A 200 22.51 -25.28 -9.98
N PRO A 201 21.30 -24.82 -9.62
CA PRO A 201 20.36 -25.63 -8.85
C PRO A 201 19.91 -26.86 -9.65
N PRO A 202 20.03 -28.09 -9.09
CA PRO A 202 19.55 -29.29 -9.77
C PRO A 202 18.01 -29.25 -9.86
N ARG A 203 17.47 -29.64 -11.02
CA ARG A 203 16.03 -29.90 -11.14
C ARG A 203 15.73 -31.29 -10.57
N GLN A 204 14.74 -31.38 -9.71
CA GLN A 204 14.19 -32.66 -9.25
C GLN A 204 13.19 -33.18 -10.27
#